data_ffb021f041331830325cda8d21e48cae
#
_entry.id   ffb021f041331830325cda8d21e48cae
#
_cell.length_a   1.000
_cell.length_b   1.000
_cell.length_c   1.000
_cell.angle_alpha   90.00
_cell.angle_beta   90.00
_cell.angle_gamma   90.00
#
_symmetry.space_group_name_H-M   'P 1'
#
loop_
_entity.id
_entity.type
_entity.pdbx_description
1 polymer ?
#
loop_
_entity_poly.entity_id
_entity_poly.type
_entity_poly.pdbx_seq_one_letter_code
_entity_poly.pdbx_strand_id
1 'polypeptide(L)'
;MLFITYFCHRNNYKLKLYAMRRICVLLLALMLSSAMMAKDLVRISYSNRSELEKIFNDPNLTVHFYTNDAVFATATNFDANTMVLIDHQAFEGNEVYTLVYCPKAEQQTYLEGKEALLQTNDYVILKGGATPYKNDGAVAIFNKEAQLSRLSRDFPEVTEVNPIIREMLDQVNMDSLEATVQHLQDYGQRLWNSDNAFAASDWIAGRMQALGLEVEQQAFYANTWLGSGQAAPNVIGIQRGTLYPDTYVVCGSHFDSFSWEAFSGGLAPGADDNATGVASVLESARIMTQYEFEYSVVYCAYGCEEMGLYGSEAYASRCQQEGMDIIGYFNNDMNGYLYGDQIHIDCIYPNSVEPIGTYYMNVGSVYYPELPIRHVNFNEGDSDHTSFNNHGYMGIYPFEDYQNYSPYIHTVNDLIGNSVNSFEMSQQYCQMNIACLAECARPMGETPQVNCNPVVNFSINYPLTKEMTTLSLTWETPEEGSTGELRQFDVYRDNEVIATVPFEPNNDYYDYLDTITVGSQAEYFIMSVYSDGCESPSDTLVGEGIPDGIGEMDAERVMVYPNPAENQLNIVAEDLQKITVYNAMGQWVKTVEVGGQDQVSLPVSDYPSGLYTIQVVTANGVMTKNVVVR
;
A
#
# COMPACT_ATOMS: atom_id res chain seq x y z
N MET A 1 60.71 19.86 34.42
CA MET A 1 60.24 19.54 33.07
C MET A 1 58.93 18.74 33.01
N LEU A 2 58.57 18.00 34.07
CA LEU A 2 57.32 17.19 34.13
C LEU A 2 56.04 18.02 34.42
N PHE A 3 56.15 19.20 34.98
CA PHE A 3 54.99 20.03 35.33
C PHE A 3 54.41 20.87 34.15
N ILE A 4 55.21 21.15 33.13
CA ILE A 4 54.78 21.94 31.95
C ILE A 4 54.04 21.04 30.96
N THR A 5 54.38 19.77 30.83
CA THR A 5 53.68 18.82 29.96
C THR A 5 52.28 18.45 30.45
N TYR A 6 52.06 18.45 31.78
CA TYR A 6 50.74 18.17 32.36
C TYR A 6 49.74 19.33 32.14
N PHE A 7 50.22 20.57 32.15
CA PHE A 7 49.37 21.76 31.94
C PHE A 7 48.99 21.96 30.45
N CYS A 8 49.86 21.63 29.50
CA CYS A 8 49.54 21.68 28.06
C CYS A 8 48.52 20.60 27.65
N HIS A 9 48.58 19.40 28.23
CA HIS A 9 47.60 18.35 27.92
C HIS A 9 46.21 18.66 28.49
N ARG A 10 46.12 19.29 29.66
CA ARG A 10 44.84 19.65 30.30
C ARG A 10 44.15 20.83 29.59
N ASN A 11 44.90 21.75 29.05
CA ASN A 11 44.34 22.87 28.28
C ASN A 11 43.83 22.43 26.88
N ASN A 12 44.53 21.51 26.21
CA ASN A 12 44.08 20.94 24.96
C ASN A 12 42.80 20.09 25.12
N TYR A 13 42.63 19.40 26.24
CA TYR A 13 41.40 18.66 26.55
C TYR A 13 40.23 19.60 26.83
N LYS A 14 40.44 20.69 27.57
CA LYS A 14 39.38 21.70 27.80
C LYS A 14 38.97 22.44 26.52
N LEU A 15 39.92 22.76 25.64
CA LEU A 15 39.63 23.36 24.33
C LEU A 15 38.87 22.39 23.41
N LYS A 16 39.28 21.11 23.37
CA LYS A 16 38.54 20.08 22.60
C LYS A 16 37.13 19.85 23.15
N LEU A 17 36.95 19.81 24.47
CA LEU A 17 35.63 19.66 25.10
C LEU A 17 34.76 20.88 24.88
N TYR A 18 35.34 22.08 24.85
CA TYR A 18 34.61 23.33 24.57
C TYR A 18 34.22 23.44 23.09
N ALA A 19 35.07 23.00 22.17
CA ALA A 19 34.78 22.91 20.74
C ALA A 19 33.72 21.84 20.47
N MET A 20 33.82 20.65 21.06
CA MET A 20 32.78 19.60 20.97
C MET A 20 31.43 20.05 21.54
N ARG A 21 31.41 20.74 22.69
CA ARG A 21 30.15 21.30 23.23
C ARG A 21 29.56 22.35 22.31
N ARG A 22 30.35 23.24 21.69
CA ARG A 22 29.85 24.22 20.70
C ARG A 22 29.34 23.55 19.43
N ILE A 23 30.02 22.51 18.95
CA ILE A 23 29.56 21.71 17.79
C ILE A 23 28.28 20.96 18.13
N CYS A 24 28.18 20.34 19.31
CA CYS A 24 26.94 19.69 19.76
C CYS A 24 25.79 20.68 19.96
N VAL A 25 26.05 21.87 20.49
CA VAL A 25 25.03 22.93 20.62
C VAL A 25 24.64 23.51 19.26
N LEU A 26 25.59 23.66 18.33
CA LEU A 26 25.29 24.07 16.94
C LEU A 26 24.54 22.97 16.17
N LEU A 27 24.88 21.71 16.35
CA LEU A 27 24.15 20.57 15.78
C LEU A 27 22.76 20.41 16.40
N LEU A 28 22.63 20.62 17.73
CA LEU A 28 21.34 20.65 18.41
C LEU A 28 20.48 21.86 17.97
N ALA A 29 21.10 23.04 17.80
CA ALA A 29 20.43 24.21 17.27
C ALA A 29 20.04 24.07 15.79
N LEU A 30 20.88 23.41 14.97
CA LEU A 30 20.56 23.03 13.60
C LEU A 30 19.46 21.95 13.53
N MET A 31 19.48 20.95 14.41
CA MET A 31 18.39 19.96 14.52
C MET A 31 17.10 20.60 15.07
N LEU A 32 17.20 21.53 16.00
CA LEU A 32 16.03 22.29 16.49
C LEU A 32 15.54 23.32 15.48
N SER A 33 16.39 23.89 14.62
CA SER A 33 15.96 24.81 13.55
C SER A 33 15.37 24.07 12.35
N SER A 34 15.72 22.81 12.11
CA SER A 34 15.03 21.97 11.13
C SER A 34 13.71 21.38 11.65
N ALA A 35 13.47 21.42 12.98
CA ALA A 35 12.24 20.91 13.60
C ALA A 35 11.14 21.98 13.77
N MET A 36 11.39 23.24 13.39
CA MET A 36 10.43 24.34 13.55
C MET A 36 10.38 25.26 12.33
N MET A 37 10.28 24.72 11.14
CA MET A 37 9.68 25.48 10.04
C MET A 37 8.17 25.24 10.15
N ALA A 38 7.47 26.22 10.68
CA ALA A 38 6.03 26.29 10.61
C ALA A 38 5.61 26.09 9.15
N LYS A 39 4.78 25.10 8.91
CA LYS A 39 4.29 24.77 7.56
C LYS A 39 2.91 25.36 7.39
N ASP A 40 2.69 26.06 6.30
CA ASP A 40 1.40 26.63 5.97
C ASP A 40 0.50 25.54 5.33
N LEU A 41 -0.73 25.39 5.80
CA LEU A 41 -1.74 24.55 5.14
C LEU A 41 -2.27 25.30 3.93
N VAL A 42 -2.19 24.67 2.78
CA VAL A 42 -2.57 25.24 1.48
C VAL A 42 -3.51 24.33 0.71
N ARG A 43 -4.32 24.92 -0.16
CA ARG A 43 -5.06 24.25 -1.22
C ARG A 43 -4.38 24.48 -2.56
N ILE A 44 -4.19 23.43 -3.33
CA ILE A 44 -3.60 23.45 -4.67
C ILE A 44 -4.59 22.81 -5.63
N SER A 45 -5.06 23.54 -6.64
CA SER A 45 -5.95 22.96 -7.66
C SER A 45 -5.16 22.15 -8.67
N TYR A 46 -5.77 21.10 -9.20
CA TYR A 46 -5.26 20.31 -10.32
C TYR A 46 -6.40 19.93 -11.27
N SER A 47 -6.08 19.61 -12.51
CA SER A 47 -7.06 19.33 -13.57
C SER A 47 -6.94 17.90 -14.13
N ASN A 48 -5.84 17.19 -13.83
CA ASN A 48 -5.57 15.86 -14.38
C ASN A 48 -4.57 15.10 -13.52
N ARG A 49 -4.48 13.79 -13.73
CA ARG A 49 -3.60 12.89 -12.99
C ARG A 49 -2.12 13.30 -13.01
N SER A 50 -1.61 13.79 -14.14
CA SER A 50 -0.20 14.20 -14.26
C SER A 50 0.14 15.42 -13.40
N GLU A 51 -0.80 16.34 -13.22
CA GLU A 51 -0.65 17.48 -12.31
C GLU A 51 -0.69 17.03 -10.85
N LEU A 52 -1.60 16.12 -10.52
CA LEU A 52 -1.69 15.52 -9.19
C LEU A 52 -0.39 14.81 -8.82
N GLU A 53 0.17 13.98 -9.69
CA GLU A 53 1.45 13.30 -9.48
C GLU A 53 2.62 14.27 -9.26
N LYS A 54 2.65 15.40 -9.95
CA LYS A 54 3.67 16.44 -9.74
C LYS A 54 3.55 17.05 -8.34
N ILE A 55 2.33 17.29 -7.84
CA ILE A 55 2.10 17.83 -6.49
C ILE A 55 2.58 16.83 -5.44
N PHE A 56 2.26 15.54 -5.59
CA PHE A 56 2.70 14.48 -4.67
C PHE A 56 4.22 14.27 -4.67
N ASN A 57 4.89 14.55 -5.78
CA ASN A 57 6.36 14.43 -5.91
C ASN A 57 7.11 15.73 -5.60
N ASP A 58 6.44 16.83 -5.20
CA ASP A 58 7.11 18.07 -4.82
C ASP A 58 7.71 17.96 -3.42
N PRO A 59 9.05 18.02 -3.25
CA PRO A 59 9.70 17.87 -1.94
C PRO A 59 9.39 19.01 -0.95
N ASN A 60 8.77 20.10 -1.40
CA ASN A 60 8.36 21.21 -0.55
C ASN A 60 6.94 21.05 0.02
N LEU A 61 6.23 20.03 -0.42
CA LEU A 61 4.85 19.74 -0.02
C LEU A 61 4.78 18.46 0.79
N THR A 62 3.87 18.43 1.76
CA THR A 62 3.39 17.20 2.39
C THR A 62 1.88 17.17 2.21
N VAL A 63 1.40 16.30 1.36
CA VAL A 63 -0.04 16.14 1.09
C VAL A 63 -0.70 15.44 2.27
N HIS A 64 -1.86 15.94 2.71
CA HIS A 64 -2.62 15.39 3.83
C HIS A 64 -3.97 14.81 3.39
N PHE A 65 -4.53 15.39 2.34
CA PHE A 65 -5.82 15.00 1.80
C PHE A 65 -5.95 15.51 0.36
N TYR A 66 -6.75 14.87 -0.47
CA TYR A 66 -7.06 15.36 -1.82
C TYR A 66 -8.48 15.00 -2.23
N THR A 67 -9.05 15.84 -3.09
CA THR A 67 -10.35 15.67 -3.74
C THR A 67 -10.15 15.53 -5.25
N ASN A 68 -11.21 15.46 -6.03
CA ASN A 68 -11.12 15.38 -7.49
C ASN A 68 -10.52 16.62 -8.18
N ASP A 69 -10.45 17.75 -7.49
CA ASP A 69 -10.04 19.04 -8.07
C ASP A 69 -8.95 19.76 -7.28
N ALA A 70 -8.62 19.29 -6.08
CA ALA A 70 -7.71 19.98 -5.19
C ALA A 70 -6.93 19.04 -4.26
N VAL A 71 -5.74 19.50 -3.88
CA VAL A 71 -4.87 18.88 -2.87
C VAL A 71 -4.77 19.81 -1.67
N PHE A 72 -4.84 19.25 -0.47
CA PHE A 72 -4.63 19.91 0.81
C PHE A 72 -3.29 19.45 1.37
N ALA A 73 -2.33 20.37 1.42
CA ALA A 73 -0.95 20.05 1.78
C ALA A 73 -0.36 21.07 2.72
N THR A 74 0.61 20.68 3.52
CA THR A 74 1.49 21.66 4.17
C THR A 74 2.66 21.99 3.26
N ALA A 75 2.90 23.30 3.05
CA ALA A 75 3.96 23.82 2.21
C ALA A 75 5.09 24.42 3.07
N THR A 76 6.35 24.14 2.69
CA THR A 76 7.51 24.81 3.30
C THR A 76 7.72 26.21 2.71
N ASN A 77 7.26 26.43 1.46
CA ASN A 77 7.31 27.71 0.77
C ASN A 77 5.94 27.98 0.14
N PHE A 78 5.28 29.06 0.53
CA PHE A 78 3.99 29.47 -0.03
C PHE A 78 4.20 30.26 -1.34
N ASP A 79 3.51 29.82 -2.41
CA ASP A 79 3.42 30.53 -3.69
C ASP A 79 1.97 30.94 -3.99
N ALA A 80 1.68 32.23 -3.83
CA ALA A 80 0.34 32.77 -4.06
C ALA A 80 -0.18 32.67 -5.51
N ASN A 81 0.64 32.30 -6.48
CA ASN A 81 0.19 32.08 -7.86
C ASN A 81 -0.41 30.69 -8.07
N THR A 82 0.02 29.71 -7.28
CA THR A 82 -0.36 28.29 -7.44
C THR A 82 -1.08 27.72 -6.22
N MET A 83 -1.02 28.41 -5.07
CA MET A 83 -1.52 27.94 -3.79
C MET A 83 -2.51 28.94 -3.17
N VAL A 84 -3.54 28.43 -2.56
CA VAL A 84 -4.47 29.20 -1.71
C VAL A 84 -4.14 28.87 -0.26
N LEU A 85 -3.78 29.86 0.53
CA LEU A 85 -3.49 29.69 1.94
C LEU A 85 -4.78 29.38 2.71
N ILE A 86 -4.75 28.34 3.54
CA ILE A 86 -5.85 27.95 4.43
C ILE A 86 -5.53 28.39 5.86
N ASP A 87 -4.38 27.99 6.39
CA ASP A 87 -3.95 28.39 7.74
C ASP A 87 -2.42 28.50 7.81
N HIS A 88 -1.94 29.41 8.64
CA HIS A 88 -0.53 29.56 8.97
C HIS A 88 -0.16 28.62 10.11
N GLN A 89 1.04 28.03 10.06
CA GLN A 89 1.56 27.19 11.14
C GLN A 89 0.62 26.02 11.48
N ALA A 90 0.07 25.40 10.46
CA ALA A 90 -0.90 24.31 10.61
C ALA A 90 -0.29 23.10 11.35
N PHE A 91 -1.13 22.41 12.09
CA PHE A 91 -0.81 21.19 12.84
C PHE A 91 0.26 21.40 13.95
N GLU A 92 0.41 22.61 14.48
CA GLU A 92 1.17 22.88 15.71
C GLU A 92 0.39 22.35 16.93
N GLY A 93 0.52 21.09 17.23
CA GLY A 93 -0.27 20.36 18.22
C GLY A 93 -1.04 19.22 17.55
N ASN A 94 -2.15 18.81 18.11
CA ASN A 94 -3.03 17.80 17.50
C ASN A 94 -4.24 18.47 16.82
N GLU A 95 -4.00 19.53 16.08
CA GLU A 95 -5.07 20.23 15.37
C GLU A 95 -5.59 19.38 14.22
N VAL A 96 -6.89 19.42 14.01
CA VAL A 96 -7.62 18.81 12.90
C VAL A 96 -8.30 19.92 12.12
N TYR A 97 -8.36 19.80 10.82
CA TYR A 97 -9.15 20.67 9.96
C TYR A 97 -10.31 19.84 9.40
N THR A 98 -11.48 20.45 9.26
CA THR A 98 -12.63 19.76 8.69
C THR A 98 -13.07 20.45 7.42
N LEU A 99 -13.09 19.68 6.33
CA LEU A 99 -13.74 20.03 5.08
C LEU A 99 -15.21 19.63 5.20
N VAL A 100 -16.12 20.54 4.96
CA VAL A 100 -17.57 20.30 4.98
C VAL A 100 -18.14 20.66 3.63
N TYR A 101 -18.74 19.70 2.95
CA TYR A 101 -19.46 19.93 1.70
C TYR A 101 -20.69 20.74 2.00
N CYS A 102 -20.77 21.94 1.41
CA CYS A 102 -21.86 22.88 1.58
C CYS A 102 -21.93 23.81 0.37
N PRO A 103 -23.03 23.73 -0.42
CA PRO A 103 -23.20 24.57 -1.60
C PRO A 103 -23.10 26.05 -1.29
N LYS A 104 -22.51 26.82 -2.18
CA LYS A 104 -22.24 28.26 -2.00
C LYS A 104 -23.45 29.06 -1.51
N ALA A 105 -24.63 28.71 -2.00
CA ALA A 105 -25.88 29.43 -1.65
C ALA A 105 -26.27 29.25 -0.19
N GLU A 106 -25.85 28.16 0.45
CA GLU A 106 -26.22 27.78 1.80
C GLU A 106 -25.10 28.07 2.84
N GLN A 107 -23.87 28.34 2.37
CA GLN A 107 -22.72 28.54 3.26
C GLN A 107 -22.93 29.67 4.27
N GLN A 108 -23.64 30.72 3.90
CA GLN A 108 -23.89 31.83 4.83
C GLN A 108 -24.72 31.36 6.04
N THR A 109 -25.71 30.52 5.83
CA THR A 109 -26.55 29.95 6.90
C THR A 109 -25.75 28.94 7.73
N TYR A 110 -25.01 28.07 7.08
CA TYR A 110 -24.18 27.04 7.75
C TYR A 110 -23.10 27.68 8.63
N LEU A 111 -22.49 28.76 8.19
CA LEU A 111 -21.38 29.44 8.88
C LEU A 111 -21.86 30.42 9.96
N GLU A 112 -23.15 30.51 10.26
CA GLU A 112 -23.63 31.41 11.31
C GLU A 112 -22.99 31.08 12.67
N GLY A 113 -22.14 31.99 13.15
CA GLY A 113 -21.35 31.81 14.37
C GLY A 113 -20.07 30.98 14.24
N LYS A 114 -19.70 30.57 13.03
CA LYS A 114 -18.46 29.83 12.72
C LYS A 114 -17.56 30.66 11.79
N GLU A 115 -16.25 30.50 11.94
CA GLU A 115 -15.26 31.15 11.06
C GLU A 115 -14.69 30.09 10.09
N ALA A 116 -14.90 30.29 8.79
CA ALA A 116 -14.31 29.46 7.76
C ALA A 116 -12.92 29.96 7.40
N LEU A 117 -11.95 29.06 7.38
CA LEU A 117 -10.59 29.32 6.89
C LEU A 117 -10.56 29.40 5.37
N LEU A 118 -11.39 28.61 4.70
CA LEU A 118 -11.55 28.60 3.24
C LEU A 118 -13.01 28.40 2.89
N GLN A 119 -13.46 29.09 1.83
CA GLN A 119 -14.78 28.90 1.22
C GLN A 119 -14.61 28.73 -0.30
N THR A 120 -15.19 27.69 -0.86
CA THR A 120 -15.26 27.42 -2.30
C THR A 120 -16.72 27.48 -2.76
N ASN A 121 -17.03 26.98 -3.95
CA ASN A 121 -18.41 26.84 -4.38
C ASN A 121 -19.11 25.65 -3.74
N ASP A 122 -18.35 24.61 -3.37
CA ASP A 122 -18.87 23.30 -3.02
C ASP A 122 -18.60 22.90 -1.57
N TYR A 123 -17.59 23.51 -0.91
CA TYR A 123 -17.23 23.20 0.46
C TYR A 123 -16.62 24.39 1.22
N VAL A 124 -16.58 24.25 2.53
CA VAL A 124 -15.86 25.14 3.46
C VAL A 124 -14.85 24.35 4.27
N ILE A 125 -13.77 25.00 4.73
CA ILE A 125 -12.81 24.42 5.67
C ILE A 125 -12.84 25.18 6.98
N LEU A 126 -12.96 24.45 8.08
CA LEU A 126 -13.01 24.95 9.44
C LEU A 126 -11.82 24.37 10.23
N LYS A 127 -11.35 25.10 11.25
CA LYS A 127 -10.36 24.60 12.20
C LYS A 127 -11.06 23.84 13.32
N GLY A 128 -10.59 22.63 13.60
CA GLY A 128 -11.23 21.70 14.53
C GLY A 128 -12.27 20.81 13.86
N GLY A 129 -13.00 20.03 14.67
CA GLY A 129 -14.13 19.24 14.19
C GLY A 129 -15.31 20.14 13.82
N ALA A 130 -16.07 19.77 12.82
CA ALA A 130 -17.24 20.49 12.35
C ALA A 130 -18.39 19.53 12.01
N THR A 131 -19.62 19.99 12.22
CA THR A 131 -20.83 19.26 11.83
C THR A 131 -20.94 19.23 10.31
N PRO A 132 -21.35 18.10 9.70
CA PRO A 132 -21.78 18.08 8.32
C PRO A 132 -22.87 19.11 8.05
N TYR A 133 -22.97 19.58 6.82
CA TYR A 133 -24.10 20.40 6.39
C TYR A 133 -25.21 19.49 5.88
N LYS A 134 -26.33 19.43 6.59
CA LYS A 134 -27.44 18.50 6.26
C LYS A 134 -26.91 17.07 6.06
N ASN A 135 -27.10 16.57 4.84
CA ASN A 135 -26.72 15.25 4.39
C ASN A 135 -25.38 15.24 3.63
N ASP A 136 -24.82 16.42 3.38
CA ASP A 136 -23.53 16.54 2.70
C ASP A 136 -22.41 16.27 3.72
N GLY A 137 -21.48 15.40 3.38
CA GLY A 137 -20.45 14.86 4.27
C GLY A 137 -19.50 15.90 4.89
N ALA A 138 -18.78 15.46 5.90
CA ALA A 138 -17.66 16.19 6.48
C ALA A 138 -16.45 15.27 6.61
N VAL A 139 -15.27 15.78 6.26
CA VAL A 139 -14.01 15.03 6.32
C VAL A 139 -13.03 15.73 7.23
N ALA A 140 -12.46 14.98 8.18
CA ALA A 140 -11.34 15.45 8.98
C ALA A 140 -10.02 15.33 8.19
N ILE A 141 -9.29 16.46 8.09
CA ILE A 141 -7.94 16.48 7.50
C ILE A 141 -6.93 16.36 8.63
N PHE A 142 -6.19 15.26 8.64
CA PHE A 142 -5.23 14.91 9.68
C PHE A 142 -3.81 15.35 9.32
N ASN A 143 -2.97 15.51 10.33
CA ASN A 143 -1.53 15.71 10.14
C ASN A 143 -0.83 14.38 9.82
N LYS A 144 -1.20 13.77 8.71
CA LYS A 144 -0.59 12.56 8.16
C LYS A 144 -0.35 12.77 6.68
N GLU A 145 0.61 12.05 6.13
CA GLU A 145 0.91 12.11 4.70
C GLU A 145 -0.06 11.19 3.95
N ALA A 146 -0.88 11.78 3.08
CA ALA A 146 -1.71 11.02 2.15
C ALA A 146 -0.85 10.39 1.06
N GLN A 147 -1.29 9.24 0.56
CA GLN A 147 -0.64 8.56 -0.55
C GLN A 147 -1.51 8.61 -1.79
N LEU A 148 -0.88 8.78 -2.92
CA LEU A 148 -1.61 8.70 -4.18
C LEU A 148 -1.99 7.25 -4.47
N SER A 149 -3.29 7.00 -4.63
CA SER A 149 -3.80 5.64 -4.89
C SER A 149 -3.14 4.99 -6.10
N ARG A 150 -2.68 3.76 -5.94
CA ARG A 150 -2.01 2.96 -6.97
C ARG A 150 -2.62 1.56 -6.96
N LEU A 151 -2.62 0.92 -8.12
CA LEU A 151 -2.90 -0.52 -8.16
C LEU A 151 -1.73 -1.26 -7.51
N SER A 152 -2.05 -2.17 -6.60
CA SER A 152 -1.07 -3.16 -6.13
C SER A 152 -0.84 -4.22 -7.20
N ARG A 153 -1.91 -4.56 -7.92
CA ARG A 153 -1.97 -5.48 -9.08
C ARG A 153 -3.20 -5.17 -9.94
N ASP A 154 -3.27 -5.70 -11.14
CA ASP A 154 -4.44 -5.56 -12.00
C ASP A 154 -5.65 -6.29 -11.40
N PHE A 155 -6.84 -5.68 -11.53
CA PHE A 155 -8.08 -6.37 -11.20
C PHE A 155 -8.34 -7.51 -12.20
N PRO A 156 -8.95 -8.63 -11.76
CA PRO A 156 -9.27 -9.72 -12.67
C PRO A 156 -10.23 -9.23 -13.78
N GLU A 157 -10.00 -9.70 -15.00
CA GLU A 157 -10.95 -9.52 -16.10
C GLU A 157 -12.07 -10.55 -15.96
N VAL A 158 -13.30 -10.10 -15.74
CA VAL A 158 -14.48 -10.95 -15.60
C VAL A 158 -15.22 -11.00 -16.94
N THR A 159 -15.21 -12.17 -17.57
CA THR A 159 -15.81 -12.39 -18.91
C THR A 159 -17.00 -13.32 -18.91
N GLU A 160 -17.16 -14.13 -17.86
CA GLU A 160 -18.24 -15.08 -17.68
C GLU A 160 -18.61 -15.23 -16.20
N VAL A 161 -19.81 -15.69 -15.94
CA VAL A 161 -20.29 -15.95 -14.58
C VAL A 161 -19.58 -17.17 -14.00
N ASN A 162 -18.87 -16.98 -12.89
CA ASN A 162 -18.30 -18.10 -12.13
C ASN A 162 -19.44 -18.83 -11.37
N PRO A 163 -19.64 -20.13 -11.59
CA PRO A 163 -20.73 -20.88 -10.98
C PRO A 163 -20.66 -20.93 -9.45
N ILE A 164 -19.46 -20.96 -8.86
CA ILE A 164 -19.27 -20.94 -7.40
C ILE A 164 -19.73 -19.60 -6.83
N ILE A 165 -19.36 -18.51 -7.49
CA ILE A 165 -19.82 -17.18 -7.09
C ILE A 165 -21.33 -17.05 -7.24
N ARG A 166 -21.91 -17.57 -8.35
CA ARG A 166 -23.38 -17.56 -8.53
C ARG A 166 -24.07 -18.28 -7.38
N GLU A 167 -23.56 -19.44 -6.93
CA GLU A 167 -24.08 -20.15 -5.76
C GLU A 167 -24.02 -19.30 -4.48
N MET A 168 -22.96 -18.50 -4.29
CA MET A 168 -22.88 -17.56 -3.18
C MET A 168 -23.95 -16.48 -3.27
N LEU A 169 -24.15 -15.89 -4.46
CA LEU A 169 -25.13 -14.82 -4.67
C LEU A 169 -26.57 -15.28 -4.40
N ASP A 170 -26.89 -16.54 -4.74
CA ASP A 170 -28.20 -17.13 -4.53
C ASP A 170 -28.51 -17.40 -3.03
N GLN A 171 -27.50 -17.34 -2.15
CA GLN A 171 -27.63 -17.50 -0.70
C GLN A 171 -27.91 -16.19 0.05
N VAL A 172 -27.86 -15.04 -0.62
CA VAL A 172 -28.16 -13.75 0.04
C VAL A 172 -29.62 -13.70 0.43
N ASN A 173 -29.85 -13.52 1.74
CA ASN A 173 -31.16 -13.64 2.34
C ASN A 173 -31.65 -12.29 2.87
N MET A 174 -32.78 -11.81 2.34
CA MET A 174 -33.41 -10.54 2.75
C MET A 174 -33.80 -10.54 4.24
N ASP A 175 -34.32 -11.66 4.76
CA ASP A 175 -34.71 -11.74 6.17
C ASP A 175 -33.49 -11.60 7.11
N SER A 176 -32.31 -12.08 6.66
CA SER A 176 -31.04 -11.90 7.38
C SER A 176 -30.57 -10.44 7.38
N LEU A 177 -30.70 -9.76 6.23
CA LEU A 177 -30.41 -8.33 6.10
C LEU A 177 -31.34 -7.51 6.99
N GLU A 178 -32.66 -7.73 6.89
CA GLU A 178 -33.67 -7.05 7.70
C GLU A 178 -33.45 -7.26 9.21
N ALA A 179 -33.17 -8.49 9.62
CA ALA A 179 -32.92 -8.80 11.04
C ALA A 179 -31.68 -8.06 11.58
N THR A 180 -30.64 -7.90 10.76
CA THR A 180 -29.44 -7.14 11.13
C THR A 180 -29.74 -5.64 11.24
N VAL A 181 -30.41 -5.08 10.24
CA VAL A 181 -30.82 -3.65 10.25
C VAL A 181 -31.73 -3.37 11.45
N GLN A 182 -32.72 -4.22 11.69
CA GLN A 182 -33.64 -4.07 12.83
C GLN A 182 -32.89 -4.10 14.18
N HIS A 183 -31.95 -5.05 14.34
CA HIS A 183 -31.16 -5.14 15.56
C HIS A 183 -30.35 -3.86 15.84
N LEU A 184 -29.71 -3.31 14.81
CA LEU A 184 -28.91 -2.08 14.93
C LEU A 184 -29.82 -0.85 15.16
N GLN A 185 -30.94 -0.76 14.45
CA GLN A 185 -31.96 0.28 14.68
C GLN A 185 -32.48 0.27 16.11
N ASP A 186 -32.69 -0.91 16.72
CA ASP A 186 -33.24 -1.06 18.06
C ASP A 186 -32.35 -0.53 19.19
N TYR A 187 -31.05 -0.25 18.92
CA TYR A 187 -30.22 0.52 19.86
C TYR A 187 -30.74 1.96 20.04
N GLY A 188 -31.56 2.47 19.11
CA GLY A 188 -32.10 3.82 19.13
C GLY A 188 -31.11 4.94 18.82
N GLN A 189 -29.86 4.74 19.16
CA GLN A 189 -28.73 5.57 18.70
C GLN A 189 -27.41 4.80 18.87
N ARG A 190 -26.49 5.03 17.95
CA ARG A 190 -25.12 4.46 17.98
C ARG A 190 -24.09 5.57 17.83
N LEU A 191 -24.33 6.73 18.46
CA LEU A 191 -23.45 7.88 18.37
C LEU A 191 -22.03 7.52 18.84
N TRP A 192 -21.04 7.88 18.14
CA TRP A 192 -19.62 7.48 18.11
C TRP A 192 -18.97 7.02 19.43
N ASN A 193 -19.36 7.56 20.58
CA ASN A 193 -18.84 7.23 21.92
C ASN A 193 -19.93 6.89 22.94
N SER A 194 -21.16 6.62 22.48
CA SER A 194 -22.25 6.20 23.35
C SER A 194 -22.09 4.74 23.78
N ASP A 195 -22.66 4.39 24.95
CA ASP A 195 -22.69 3.00 25.42
C ASP A 195 -23.28 2.04 24.37
N ASN A 196 -24.25 2.50 23.59
CA ASN A 196 -24.88 1.71 22.53
C ASN A 196 -23.94 1.53 21.33
N ALA A 197 -23.08 2.49 21.00
CA ALA A 197 -22.04 2.30 19.96
C ALA A 197 -21.02 1.23 20.39
N PHE A 198 -20.59 1.23 21.66
CA PHE A 198 -19.74 0.16 22.19
C PHE A 198 -20.45 -1.19 22.17
N ALA A 199 -21.74 -1.23 22.57
CA ALA A 199 -22.52 -2.46 22.52
C ALA A 199 -22.74 -2.98 21.09
N ALA A 200 -22.93 -2.10 20.12
CA ALA A 200 -23.01 -2.46 18.69
C ALA A 200 -21.68 -3.03 18.17
N SER A 201 -20.54 -2.40 18.51
CA SER A 201 -19.22 -2.94 18.19
C SER A 201 -19.00 -4.35 18.77
N ASP A 202 -19.35 -4.56 20.04
CA ASP A 202 -19.26 -5.87 20.70
C ASP A 202 -20.15 -6.92 20.03
N TRP A 203 -21.38 -6.53 19.65
CA TRP A 203 -22.30 -7.42 18.96
C TRP A 203 -21.79 -7.81 17.57
N ILE A 204 -21.31 -6.85 16.78
CA ILE A 204 -20.72 -7.10 15.45
C ILE A 204 -19.51 -8.04 15.58
N ALA A 205 -18.63 -7.79 16.56
CA ALA A 205 -17.47 -8.65 16.84
C ALA A 205 -17.90 -10.08 17.17
N GLY A 206 -18.94 -10.24 18.01
CA GLY A 206 -19.51 -11.55 18.35
C GLY A 206 -20.11 -12.26 17.13
N ARG A 207 -20.76 -11.54 16.22
CA ARG A 207 -21.27 -12.10 14.95
C ARG A 207 -20.14 -12.61 14.07
N MET A 208 -19.09 -11.81 13.86
CA MET A 208 -17.93 -12.19 13.07
C MET A 208 -17.17 -13.37 13.69
N GLN A 209 -17.01 -13.41 15.02
CA GLN A 209 -16.39 -14.54 15.74
C GLN A 209 -17.19 -15.83 15.56
N ALA A 210 -18.51 -15.75 15.59
CA ALA A 210 -19.39 -16.92 15.39
C ALA A 210 -19.27 -17.51 13.97
N LEU A 211 -18.82 -16.73 12.99
CA LEU A 211 -18.52 -17.18 11.64
C LEU A 211 -17.11 -17.77 11.48
N GLY A 212 -16.31 -17.82 12.56
CA GLY A 212 -14.96 -18.36 12.53
C GLY A 212 -13.88 -17.39 12.02
N LEU A 213 -14.20 -16.12 11.86
CA LEU A 213 -13.22 -15.08 11.46
C LEU A 213 -12.20 -14.81 12.57
N GLU A 214 -10.98 -14.43 12.18
CA GLU A 214 -10.02 -13.80 13.09
C GLU A 214 -10.49 -12.37 13.37
N VAL A 215 -10.97 -12.10 14.60
CA VAL A 215 -11.60 -10.81 14.93
C VAL A 215 -10.71 -9.97 15.83
N GLU A 216 -10.51 -8.72 15.45
CA GLU A 216 -9.87 -7.67 16.24
C GLU A 216 -10.84 -6.51 16.46
N GLN A 217 -10.87 -5.94 17.68
CA GLN A 217 -11.46 -4.64 17.96
C GLN A 217 -10.35 -3.60 18.08
N GLN A 218 -10.20 -2.77 17.04
CA GLN A 218 -9.18 -1.72 16.99
C GLN A 218 -9.65 -0.47 17.74
N ALA A 219 -9.03 -0.20 18.89
CA ALA A 219 -9.29 1.00 19.66
C ALA A 219 -8.63 2.25 19.02
N PHE A 220 -9.35 3.37 18.99
CA PHE A 220 -8.84 4.65 18.52
C PHE A 220 -9.44 5.82 19.30
N TYR A 221 -8.79 6.99 19.19
CA TYR A 221 -9.22 8.21 19.86
C TYR A 221 -9.71 9.21 18.82
N ALA A 222 -10.88 9.79 19.06
CA ALA A 222 -11.44 10.81 18.18
C ALA A 222 -11.46 12.19 18.86
N ASN A 223 -11.22 13.23 18.06
CA ASN A 223 -11.29 14.62 18.47
C ASN A 223 -12.34 15.33 17.61
N THR A 224 -13.59 15.09 17.93
CA THR A 224 -14.75 15.53 17.18
C THR A 224 -15.23 16.91 17.62
N TRP A 225 -16.14 17.49 16.86
CA TRP A 225 -16.83 18.73 17.23
C TRP A 225 -17.77 18.57 18.46
N LEU A 226 -18.10 17.32 18.84
CA LEU A 226 -18.86 17.00 20.07
C LEU A 226 -17.97 16.76 21.29
N GLY A 227 -16.67 16.75 21.11
CA GLY A 227 -15.69 16.49 22.15
C GLY A 227 -14.64 15.49 21.73
N SER A 228 -13.74 15.21 22.65
CA SER A 228 -12.61 14.33 22.44
C SER A 228 -12.69 13.14 23.38
N GLY A 229 -12.41 11.94 22.89
CA GLY A 229 -12.48 10.74 23.71
C GLY A 229 -12.17 9.47 22.96
N GLN A 230 -12.24 8.37 23.68
CA GLN A 230 -12.22 7.03 23.11
C GLN A 230 -13.51 6.82 22.32
N ALA A 231 -13.39 6.50 21.05
CA ALA A 231 -14.53 6.07 20.23
C ALA A 231 -14.84 4.58 20.46
N ALA A 232 -16.04 4.16 20.09
CA ALA A 232 -16.35 2.73 19.97
C ALA A 232 -15.39 2.11 18.92
N PRO A 233 -14.75 0.97 19.24
CA PRO A 233 -13.66 0.43 18.42
C PRO A 233 -14.15 -0.07 17.07
N ASN A 234 -13.31 0.05 16.03
CA ASN A 234 -13.55 -0.66 14.78
C ASN A 234 -13.55 -2.17 15.02
N VAL A 235 -14.37 -2.89 14.26
CA VAL A 235 -14.36 -4.36 14.24
C VAL A 235 -13.79 -4.83 12.91
N ILE A 236 -12.72 -5.62 12.98
CA ILE A 236 -12.00 -6.14 11.82
C ILE A 236 -12.06 -7.67 11.86
N GLY A 237 -12.77 -8.27 10.92
CA GLY A 237 -12.85 -9.73 10.77
C GLY A 237 -12.06 -10.19 9.56
N ILE A 238 -11.15 -11.15 9.72
CA ILE A 238 -10.27 -11.63 8.64
C ILE A 238 -10.59 -13.10 8.35
N GLN A 239 -10.94 -13.39 7.11
CA GLN A 239 -10.94 -14.73 6.51
C GLN A 239 -9.63 -14.91 5.77
N ARG A 240 -8.77 -15.81 6.26
CA ARG A 240 -7.46 -16.03 5.65
C ARG A 240 -7.56 -16.74 4.32
N GLY A 241 -6.84 -16.22 3.33
CA GLY A 241 -6.63 -16.90 2.06
C GLY A 241 -5.75 -18.15 2.22
N THR A 242 -6.03 -19.15 1.40
CA THR A 242 -5.34 -20.43 1.48
C THR A 242 -3.97 -20.38 0.81
N LEU A 243 -3.83 -19.63 -0.28
CA LEU A 243 -2.58 -19.54 -1.03
C LEU A 243 -1.81 -18.25 -0.73
N TYR A 244 -2.50 -17.12 -0.60
CA TYR A 244 -1.92 -15.80 -0.46
C TYR A 244 -2.50 -15.09 0.77
N PRO A 245 -2.19 -15.56 1.99
CA PRO A 245 -2.81 -15.04 3.20
C PRO A 245 -2.48 -13.57 3.50
N ASP A 246 -1.43 -13.02 2.89
CA ASP A 246 -0.96 -11.63 3.08
C ASP A 246 -1.41 -10.68 1.98
N THR A 247 -2.23 -11.16 1.03
CA THR A 247 -2.91 -10.34 0.03
C THR A 247 -4.39 -10.26 0.37
N TYR A 248 -4.95 -9.06 0.35
CA TYR A 248 -6.25 -8.78 0.95
C TYR A 248 -7.21 -8.12 -0.03
N VAL A 249 -8.48 -8.52 0.04
CA VAL A 249 -9.61 -7.77 -0.51
C VAL A 249 -10.43 -7.29 0.68
N VAL A 250 -10.78 -6.01 0.73
CA VAL A 250 -11.41 -5.42 1.91
C VAL A 250 -12.79 -4.88 1.55
N CYS A 251 -13.80 -5.18 2.38
CA CYS A 251 -15.06 -4.45 2.40
C CYS A 251 -15.31 -3.87 3.78
N GLY A 252 -16.06 -2.79 3.84
CA GLY A 252 -16.36 -2.15 5.10
C GLY A 252 -17.63 -1.29 5.06
N SER A 253 -18.06 -0.91 6.25
CA SER A 253 -19.20 -0.07 6.53
C SER A 253 -19.00 0.60 7.87
N HIS A 254 -19.49 1.80 8.10
CA HIS A 254 -19.54 2.31 9.46
C HIS A 254 -20.77 1.78 10.20
N PHE A 255 -20.69 1.72 11.53
CA PHE A 255 -21.80 1.25 12.37
C PHE A 255 -22.33 2.32 13.32
N ASP A 256 -21.63 3.44 13.49
CA ASP A 256 -22.17 4.56 14.24
C ASP A 256 -23.32 5.21 13.47
N SER A 257 -24.15 5.95 14.16
CA SER A 257 -25.29 6.66 13.59
C SER A 257 -25.43 8.03 14.19
N PHE A 258 -26.01 8.94 13.43
CA PHE A 258 -26.17 10.33 13.79
C PHE A 258 -27.59 10.83 13.53
N SER A 259 -28.07 11.76 14.33
CA SER A 259 -29.21 12.61 14.00
C SER A 259 -29.07 13.98 14.68
N TRP A 260 -29.67 14.98 14.08
CA TRP A 260 -29.69 16.33 14.67
C TRP A 260 -30.48 16.37 15.97
N GLU A 261 -31.47 15.51 16.11
CA GLU A 261 -32.33 15.39 17.29
C GLU A 261 -31.61 14.71 18.47
N ALA A 262 -30.59 13.90 18.22
CA ALA A 262 -29.82 13.20 19.25
C ALA A 262 -29.18 14.18 20.26
N PHE A 263 -28.82 15.39 19.85
CA PHE A 263 -28.29 16.45 20.73
C PHE A 263 -29.28 16.95 21.76
N SER A 264 -30.56 16.84 21.50
CA SER A 264 -31.63 17.21 22.43
C SER A 264 -32.24 16.00 23.15
N GLY A 265 -31.57 14.84 23.11
CA GLY A 265 -32.02 13.60 23.72
C GLY A 265 -32.98 12.81 22.82
N GLY A 266 -33.02 13.11 21.53
CA GLY A 266 -33.70 12.32 20.50
C GLY A 266 -32.95 11.05 20.13
N LEU A 267 -33.53 10.30 19.19
CA LEU A 267 -32.95 9.08 18.64
C LEU A 267 -32.11 9.36 17.42
N ALA A 268 -31.19 8.45 17.10
CA ALA A 268 -30.45 8.34 15.85
C ALA A 268 -30.49 6.88 15.41
N PRO A 269 -31.61 6.41 14.84
CA PRO A 269 -31.81 4.99 14.57
C PRO A 269 -30.83 4.45 13.52
N GLY A 270 -30.49 5.26 12.50
CA GLY A 270 -29.50 4.92 11.50
C GLY A 270 -29.79 3.59 10.81
N ALA A 271 -31.02 3.42 10.32
CA ALA A 271 -31.40 2.16 9.67
C ALA A 271 -30.75 2.02 8.31
N ASP A 272 -30.82 3.07 7.50
CA ASP A 272 -30.17 3.14 6.20
C ASP A 272 -28.72 3.63 6.36
N ASP A 273 -28.52 4.64 7.16
CA ASP A 273 -27.24 5.25 7.49
C ASP A 273 -26.79 4.89 8.94
N ASN A 274 -26.06 3.75 9.17
CA ASN A 274 -25.64 2.82 8.12
C ASN A 274 -25.76 1.36 8.61
N ALA A 275 -26.96 0.99 9.13
CA ALA A 275 -27.19 -0.42 9.48
C ALA A 275 -27.34 -1.30 8.22
N THR A 276 -27.76 -0.74 7.06
CA THR A 276 -27.85 -1.48 5.79
C THR A 276 -26.47 -1.89 5.29
N GLY A 277 -25.47 -1.01 5.38
CA GLY A 277 -24.10 -1.34 5.03
C GLY A 277 -23.49 -2.40 5.94
N VAL A 278 -23.70 -2.29 7.27
CA VAL A 278 -23.26 -3.34 8.22
C VAL A 278 -23.93 -4.67 7.90
N ALA A 279 -25.22 -4.66 7.54
CA ALA A 279 -25.95 -5.88 7.16
C ALA A 279 -25.31 -6.52 5.91
N SER A 280 -24.95 -5.73 4.90
CA SER A 280 -24.26 -6.22 3.70
C SER A 280 -22.89 -6.82 4.01
N VAL A 281 -22.10 -6.21 4.90
CA VAL A 281 -20.79 -6.74 5.33
C VAL A 281 -20.94 -8.06 6.08
N LEU A 282 -21.86 -8.14 7.05
CA LEU A 282 -22.08 -9.35 7.85
C LEU A 282 -22.69 -10.49 7.03
N GLU A 283 -23.59 -10.18 6.09
CA GLU A 283 -24.18 -11.19 5.19
C GLU A 283 -23.16 -11.71 4.19
N SER A 284 -22.28 -10.81 3.65
CA SER A 284 -21.15 -11.22 2.83
C SER A 284 -20.22 -12.16 3.62
N ALA A 285 -19.88 -11.82 4.86
CA ALA A 285 -19.07 -12.69 5.72
C ALA A 285 -19.75 -14.04 5.97
N ARG A 286 -21.07 -14.06 6.29
CA ARG A 286 -21.83 -15.29 6.55
C ARG A 286 -21.78 -16.26 5.37
N ILE A 287 -21.84 -15.74 4.15
CA ILE A 287 -21.85 -16.58 2.95
C ILE A 287 -20.41 -16.97 2.58
N MET A 288 -19.50 -16.00 2.49
CA MET A 288 -18.17 -16.24 1.98
C MET A 288 -17.31 -17.12 2.90
N THR A 289 -17.53 -17.09 4.23
CA THR A 289 -16.80 -17.97 5.17
C THR A 289 -17.11 -19.46 4.99
N GLN A 290 -18.11 -19.83 4.19
CA GLN A 290 -18.41 -21.22 3.83
C GLN A 290 -17.54 -21.74 2.68
N TYR A 291 -16.73 -20.87 2.07
CA TYR A 291 -15.88 -21.17 0.92
C TYR A 291 -14.42 -20.82 1.24
N GLU A 292 -13.51 -21.49 0.55
CA GLU A 292 -12.08 -21.17 0.58
C GLU A 292 -11.73 -20.23 -0.58
N PHE A 293 -10.81 -19.30 -0.33
CA PHE A 293 -10.32 -18.34 -1.33
C PHE A 293 -8.80 -18.38 -1.41
N GLU A 294 -8.25 -17.99 -2.56
CA GLU A 294 -6.81 -17.81 -2.72
C GLU A 294 -6.30 -16.69 -1.81
N TYR A 295 -6.93 -15.52 -1.87
CA TYR A 295 -6.58 -14.31 -1.10
C TYR A 295 -7.43 -14.16 0.14
N SER A 296 -6.92 -13.41 1.13
CA SER A 296 -7.65 -13.08 2.34
C SER A 296 -8.76 -12.06 2.07
N VAL A 297 -9.90 -12.23 2.74
CA VAL A 297 -11.00 -11.27 2.73
C VAL A 297 -11.12 -10.62 4.10
N VAL A 298 -11.21 -9.29 4.14
CA VAL A 298 -11.34 -8.51 5.37
C VAL A 298 -12.70 -7.83 5.39
N TYR A 299 -13.43 -8.06 6.46
CA TYR A 299 -14.74 -7.48 6.72
C TYR A 299 -14.62 -6.47 7.85
N CYS A 300 -14.93 -5.20 7.58
CA CYS A 300 -14.73 -4.11 8.51
C CYS A 300 -16.05 -3.46 8.92
N ALA A 301 -16.14 -3.12 10.20
CA ALA A 301 -17.17 -2.20 10.69
C ALA A 301 -16.46 -1.06 11.44
N TYR A 302 -16.66 0.17 10.99
CA TYR A 302 -15.97 1.36 11.52
C TYR A 302 -16.85 2.14 12.48
N GLY A 303 -16.26 2.67 13.54
CA GLY A 303 -16.93 3.62 14.41
C GLY A 303 -16.52 5.06 14.09
N CYS A 304 -17.38 6.01 14.43
CA CYS A 304 -17.09 7.43 14.35
C CYS A 304 -16.83 7.95 12.92
N GLU A 305 -17.54 7.39 11.95
CA GLU A 305 -17.57 7.88 10.57
C GLU A 305 -18.24 9.25 10.53
N GLU A 306 -19.43 9.37 11.10
CA GLU A 306 -20.34 10.51 11.16
C GLU A 306 -19.70 11.79 11.74
N MET A 307 -18.60 11.63 12.43
CA MET A 307 -17.84 12.73 13.02
C MET A 307 -16.64 13.16 12.18
N GLY A 308 -16.41 12.51 11.02
CA GLY A 308 -15.33 12.83 10.08
C GLY A 308 -14.38 11.66 9.80
N LEU A 309 -14.89 10.47 9.52
CA LEU A 309 -14.16 9.28 9.05
C LEU A 309 -13.08 8.75 10.02
N TYR A 310 -13.19 8.99 11.33
CA TYR A 310 -12.11 8.68 12.29
C TYR A 310 -11.77 7.20 12.35
N GLY A 311 -12.76 6.32 12.26
CA GLY A 311 -12.57 4.87 12.34
C GLY A 311 -11.83 4.33 11.12
N SER A 312 -12.32 4.61 9.93
CA SER A 312 -11.68 4.18 8.68
C SER A 312 -10.30 4.80 8.49
N GLU A 313 -10.11 6.07 8.88
CA GLU A 313 -8.81 6.73 8.89
C GLU A 313 -7.80 6.00 9.79
N ALA A 314 -8.22 5.60 10.99
CA ALA A 314 -7.36 4.84 11.90
C ALA A 314 -6.97 3.47 11.32
N TYR A 315 -7.89 2.81 10.62
CA TYR A 315 -7.62 1.50 10.01
C TYR A 315 -6.77 1.63 8.73
N ALA A 316 -7.15 2.48 7.79
CA ALA A 316 -6.41 2.69 6.54
C ALA A 316 -4.97 3.16 6.79
N SER A 317 -4.78 4.07 7.78
CA SER A 317 -3.46 4.50 8.22
C SER A 317 -2.61 3.35 8.77
N ARG A 318 -3.21 2.43 9.54
CA ARG A 318 -2.53 1.22 10.02
C ARG A 318 -2.16 0.30 8.87
N CYS A 319 -3.08 0.01 7.96
CA CYS A 319 -2.79 -0.81 6.77
C CYS A 319 -1.60 -0.28 5.98
N GLN A 320 -1.54 1.04 5.77
CA GLN A 320 -0.41 1.68 5.10
C GLN A 320 0.90 1.52 5.88
N GLN A 321 0.87 1.74 7.21
CA GLN A 321 2.06 1.62 8.06
C GLN A 321 2.61 0.20 8.12
N GLU A 322 1.73 -0.80 8.08
CA GLU A 322 2.06 -2.22 8.06
C GLU A 322 2.40 -2.74 6.65
N GLY A 323 2.19 -1.91 5.62
CA GLY A 323 2.45 -2.28 4.23
C GLY A 323 1.52 -3.36 3.70
N MET A 324 0.26 -3.40 4.17
CA MET A 324 -0.72 -4.41 3.74
C MET A 324 -0.96 -4.33 2.23
N ASP A 325 -0.89 -5.47 1.56
CA ASP A 325 -1.18 -5.61 0.13
C ASP A 325 -2.69 -5.75 -0.10
N ILE A 326 -3.36 -4.60 -0.26
CA ILE A 326 -4.82 -4.54 -0.48
C ILE A 326 -5.09 -4.34 -1.97
N ILE A 327 -5.81 -5.28 -2.60
CA ILE A 327 -6.21 -5.24 -4.01
C ILE A 327 -7.23 -4.12 -4.23
N GLY A 328 -8.23 -4.02 -3.37
CA GLY A 328 -9.28 -3.01 -3.45
C GLY A 328 -10.13 -2.95 -2.18
N TYR A 329 -10.74 -1.79 -1.97
CA TYR A 329 -11.68 -1.53 -0.87
C TYR A 329 -13.08 -1.24 -1.43
N PHE A 330 -14.07 -1.98 -0.96
CA PHE A 330 -15.48 -1.88 -1.35
C PHE A 330 -16.30 -1.36 -0.18
N ASN A 331 -16.73 -0.10 -0.26
CA ASN A 331 -17.55 0.53 0.77
C ASN A 331 -19.00 0.09 0.68
N ASN A 332 -19.65 -0.07 1.82
CA ASN A 332 -21.07 -0.37 1.92
C ASN A 332 -21.72 0.67 2.82
N ASP A 333 -22.50 1.56 2.22
CA ASP A 333 -23.09 2.67 2.91
C ASP A 333 -24.36 3.12 2.20
N MET A 334 -25.47 3.18 2.91
CA MET A 334 -26.80 3.54 2.41
C MET A 334 -27.20 2.77 1.14
N ASN A 335 -27.86 1.66 1.31
CA ASN A 335 -28.28 0.78 0.21
C ASN A 335 -29.72 0.25 0.37
N GLY A 336 -30.54 0.97 1.13
CA GLY A 336 -31.91 0.55 1.48
C GLY A 336 -33.02 1.46 0.93
N TYR A 337 -32.72 2.65 0.41
CA TYR A 337 -33.73 3.60 -0.07
C TYR A 337 -33.88 3.55 -1.59
N LEU A 338 -34.96 2.94 -2.04
CA LEU A 338 -35.32 2.92 -3.47
C LEU A 338 -36.12 4.17 -3.83
N TYR A 339 -35.52 5.01 -4.68
CA TYR A 339 -36.24 6.12 -5.33
C TYR A 339 -36.81 5.69 -6.67
N GLY A 340 -38.14 5.74 -6.80
CA GLY A 340 -38.82 5.28 -8.00
C GLY A 340 -39.09 3.77 -8.02
N ASP A 341 -39.12 3.17 -9.21
CA ASP A 341 -39.53 1.77 -9.41
C ASP A 341 -38.40 0.85 -9.88
N GLN A 342 -37.19 1.37 -10.11
CA GLN A 342 -36.07 0.61 -10.65
C GLN A 342 -34.83 0.70 -9.75
N ILE A 343 -34.36 -0.44 -9.30
CA ILE A 343 -33.08 -0.55 -8.61
C ILE A 343 -31.95 -0.19 -9.59
N HIS A 344 -31.04 0.65 -9.15
CA HIS A 344 -29.79 0.97 -9.82
C HIS A 344 -28.71 1.27 -8.78
N ILE A 345 -27.46 1.31 -9.19
CA ILE A 345 -26.32 1.62 -8.31
C ILE A 345 -25.62 2.87 -8.86
N ASP A 346 -25.47 3.89 -8.03
CA ASP A 346 -24.57 5.01 -8.29
C ASP A 346 -23.21 4.71 -7.65
N CYS A 347 -22.26 4.30 -8.47
CA CYS A 347 -20.92 3.98 -8.02
C CYS A 347 -20.09 5.27 -7.95
N ILE A 348 -19.86 5.74 -6.72
CA ILE A 348 -19.12 6.97 -6.44
C ILE A 348 -17.63 6.65 -6.34
N TYR A 349 -16.83 7.28 -7.18
CA TYR A 349 -15.38 7.23 -7.10
C TYR A 349 -14.73 8.35 -7.92
N PRO A 350 -13.59 8.89 -7.47
CA PRO A 350 -12.82 9.86 -8.24
C PRO A 350 -12.09 9.20 -9.41
N ASN A 351 -11.81 9.97 -10.45
CA ASN A 351 -11.04 9.49 -11.60
C ASN A 351 -9.64 8.95 -11.24
N SER A 352 -9.12 9.29 -10.05
CA SER A 352 -7.82 8.79 -9.55
C SER A 352 -7.83 7.29 -9.26
N VAL A 353 -9.01 6.69 -9.03
CA VAL A 353 -9.20 5.26 -8.76
C VAL A 353 -10.07 4.58 -9.81
N GLU A 354 -10.13 5.11 -11.03
CA GLU A 354 -10.90 4.55 -12.16
C GLU A 354 -10.74 3.03 -12.35
N PRO A 355 -9.56 2.39 -12.13
CA PRO A 355 -9.42 0.96 -12.33
C PRO A 355 -10.37 0.11 -11.50
N ILE A 356 -10.57 0.41 -10.20
CA ILE A 356 -11.52 -0.34 -9.36
C ILE A 356 -12.97 -0.07 -9.77
N GLY A 357 -13.29 1.17 -10.18
CA GLY A 357 -14.61 1.51 -10.71
C GLY A 357 -14.93 0.78 -12.01
N THR A 358 -13.98 0.73 -12.94
CA THR A 358 -14.08 -0.05 -14.18
C THR A 358 -14.27 -1.54 -13.89
N TYR A 359 -13.54 -2.09 -12.92
CA TYR A 359 -13.72 -3.46 -12.47
C TYR A 359 -15.13 -3.70 -11.93
N TYR A 360 -15.64 -2.83 -11.04
CA TYR A 360 -16.99 -2.94 -10.49
C TYR A 360 -18.07 -2.94 -11.59
N MET A 361 -17.94 -2.03 -12.57
CA MET A 361 -18.84 -1.97 -13.73
C MET A 361 -18.76 -3.25 -14.58
N ASN A 362 -17.55 -3.81 -14.77
CA ASN A 362 -17.35 -5.06 -15.51
C ASN A 362 -18.03 -6.25 -14.78
N VAL A 363 -17.84 -6.41 -13.48
CA VAL A 363 -18.52 -7.45 -12.68
C VAL A 363 -20.04 -7.31 -12.82
N GLY A 364 -20.57 -6.09 -12.66
CA GLY A 364 -22.01 -5.82 -12.82
C GLY A 364 -22.53 -6.22 -14.19
N SER A 365 -21.81 -5.90 -15.26
CA SER A 365 -22.20 -6.23 -16.63
C SER A 365 -22.27 -7.73 -16.91
N VAL A 366 -21.48 -8.54 -16.20
CA VAL A 366 -21.43 -9.99 -16.34
C VAL A 366 -22.47 -10.70 -15.46
N TYR A 367 -22.55 -10.30 -14.18
CA TYR A 367 -23.43 -10.95 -13.21
C TYR A 367 -24.88 -10.46 -13.24
N TYR A 368 -25.08 -9.17 -13.55
CA TYR A 368 -26.37 -8.47 -13.53
C TYR A 368 -26.50 -7.49 -14.71
N PRO A 369 -26.54 -7.99 -15.96
CA PRO A 369 -26.53 -7.14 -17.17
C PRO A 369 -27.73 -6.19 -17.27
N GLU A 370 -28.82 -6.47 -16.55
CA GLU A 370 -30.02 -5.61 -16.52
C GLU A 370 -29.99 -4.56 -15.40
N LEU A 371 -29.01 -4.64 -14.47
CA LEU A 371 -28.86 -3.67 -13.38
C LEU A 371 -28.12 -2.43 -13.88
N PRO A 372 -28.75 -1.25 -13.89
CA PRO A 372 -28.06 -0.02 -14.25
C PRO A 372 -27.03 0.34 -13.17
N ILE A 373 -25.77 0.46 -13.57
CA ILE A 373 -24.70 0.96 -12.71
C ILE A 373 -24.13 2.21 -13.35
N ARG A 374 -24.12 3.33 -12.63
CA ARG A 374 -23.71 4.63 -13.14
C ARG A 374 -22.46 5.11 -12.37
N HIS A 375 -21.47 5.59 -13.09
CA HIS A 375 -20.35 6.28 -12.47
C HIS A 375 -20.78 7.69 -12.04
N VAL A 376 -20.56 8.00 -10.77
CA VAL A 376 -20.71 9.34 -10.22
C VAL A 376 -19.33 9.84 -9.80
N ASN A 377 -18.83 10.82 -10.54
CA ASN A 377 -17.58 11.48 -10.21
C ASN A 377 -17.86 12.58 -9.18
N PHE A 378 -17.85 12.20 -7.92
CA PHE A 378 -18.09 13.11 -6.79
C PHE A 378 -16.80 13.41 -6.04
N ASN A 379 -16.79 14.50 -5.28
CA ASN A 379 -15.66 14.84 -4.40
C ASN A 379 -15.50 13.77 -3.32
N GLU A 380 -14.24 13.47 -2.99
CA GLU A 380 -13.91 12.57 -1.89
C GLU A 380 -14.37 13.12 -0.54
N GLY A 381 -14.74 12.25 0.38
CA GLY A 381 -15.02 12.61 1.76
C GLY A 381 -16.45 12.42 2.20
N ASP A 382 -17.22 11.74 1.39
CA ASP A 382 -18.61 11.40 1.64
C ASP A 382 -18.80 10.05 2.36
N SER A 383 -17.77 9.18 2.41
CA SER A 383 -17.76 7.95 3.23
C SER A 383 -16.35 7.33 3.36
N ASP A 384 -16.26 6.17 4.01
CA ASP A 384 -15.04 5.50 4.47
C ASP A 384 -14.02 5.14 3.35
N HIS A 385 -14.45 4.99 2.09
CA HIS A 385 -13.56 4.77 0.94
C HIS A 385 -12.51 5.88 0.77
N THR A 386 -12.85 7.10 1.17
CA THR A 386 -11.95 8.25 1.14
C THR A 386 -10.70 8.03 1.99
N SER A 387 -10.84 7.44 3.17
CA SER A 387 -9.70 7.13 4.04
C SER A 387 -8.71 6.18 3.33
N PHE A 388 -9.21 5.15 2.66
CA PHE A 388 -8.37 4.23 1.89
C PHE A 388 -7.71 4.90 0.69
N ASN A 389 -8.44 5.72 -0.06
CA ASN A 389 -7.91 6.46 -1.19
C ASN A 389 -6.77 7.40 -0.77
N ASN A 390 -6.89 8.08 0.37
CA ASN A 390 -5.87 8.97 0.90
C ASN A 390 -4.65 8.22 1.49
N HIS A 391 -4.77 6.93 1.76
CA HIS A 391 -3.69 6.06 2.21
C HIS A 391 -3.07 5.18 1.09
N GLY A 392 -3.37 5.51 -0.17
CA GLY A 392 -2.72 4.90 -1.34
C GLY A 392 -3.39 3.64 -1.85
N TYR A 393 -4.52 3.25 -1.28
CA TYR A 393 -5.35 2.15 -1.75
C TYR A 393 -6.40 2.64 -2.78
N MET A 394 -7.08 1.71 -3.45
CA MET A 394 -8.19 2.02 -4.33
C MET A 394 -9.50 1.63 -3.66
N GLY A 395 -10.34 2.61 -3.39
CA GLY A 395 -11.66 2.41 -2.78
C GLY A 395 -12.77 3.03 -3.60
N ILE A 396 -13.93 2.37 -3.61
CA ILE A 396 -15.16 2.86 -4.24
C ILE A 396 -16.33 2.83 -3.28
N TYR A 397 -17.34 3.60 -3.60
CA TYR A 397 -18.57 3.70 -2.85
C TYR A 397 -19.80 3.45 -3.74
N PRO A 398 -20.29 2.21 -3.84
CA PRO A 398 -21.61 1.92 -4.40
C PRO A 398 -22.70 2.50 -3.49
N PHE A 399 -23.45 3.44 -4.02
CA PHE A 399 -24.42 4.24 -3.30
C PHE A 399 -25.80 4.13 -3.96
N GLU A 400 -26.85 4.41 -3.22
CA GLU A 400 -28.21 4.55 -3.76
C GLU A 400 -28.31 5.74 -4.73
N ASP A 401 -29.49 6.21 -5.11
CA ASP A 401 -29.60 7.32 -6.06
C ASP A 401 -28.93 8.60 -5.52
N TYR A 402 -27.80 8.98 -6.09
CA TYR A 402 -27.03 10.15 -5.66
C TYR A 402 -27.81 11.46 -5.72
N GLN A 403 -28.79 11.57 -6.61
CA GLN A 403 -29.62 12.78 -6.74
C GLN A 403 -30.85 12.76 -5.84
N ASN A 404 -31.33 11.56 -5.49
CA ASN A 404 -32.58 11.36 -4.76
C ASN A 404 -32.44 10.29 -3.68
N TYR A 405 -31.32 10.34 -2.93
CA TYR A 405 -31.10 9.43 -1.78
C TYR A 405 -32.10 9.71 -0.65
N SER A 406 -32.06 8.88 0.38
CA SER A 406 -33.01 8.94 1.50
C SER A 406 -33.12 10.36 2.10
N PRO A 407 -34.31 10.98 2.07
CA PRO A 407 -34.53 12.29 2.69
C PRO A 407 -34.57 12.21 4.24
N TYR A 408 -34.44 11.01 4.80
CA TYR A 408 -34.50 10.74 6.23
C TYR A 408 -33.14 10.60 6.88
N ILE A 409 -32.06 10.60 6.09
CA ILE A 409 -30.67 10.56 6.60
C ILE A 409 -30.45 11.61 7.68
N HIS A 410 -29.70 11.27 8.72
CA HIS A 410 -29.38 12.14 9.86
C HIS A 410 -30.60 12.67 10.62
N THR A 411 -31.73 11.93 10.61
CA THR A 411 -32.95 12.26 11.35
C THR A 411 -33.46 11.08 12.18
N VAL A 412 -34.35 11.36 13.12
CA VAL A 412 -35.06 10.31 13.89
C VAL A 412 -35.94 9.39 13.02
N ASN A 413 -36.15 9.74 11.76
CA ASN A 413 -36.96 9.00 10.80
C ASN A 413 -36.15 8.08 9.88
N ASP A 414 -34.84 7.97 10.10
CA ASP A 414 -34.02 6.96 9.46
C ASP A 414 -34.34 5.57 10.03
N LEU A 415 -35.41 5.00 9.54
CA LEU A 415 -36.07 3.79 10.04
C LEU A 415 -36.44 2.85 8.90
N ILE A 416 -36.58 1.56 9.24
CA ILE A 416 -37.23 0.58 8.36
C ILE A 416 -38.66 1.06 8.04
N GLY A 417 -39.02 0.99 6.78
CA GLY A 417 -40.30 1.46 6.25
C GLY A 417 -40.30 2.94 5.82
N ASN A 418 -39.27 3.71 6.19
CA ASN A 418 -39.07 5.09 5.75
C ASN A 418 -37.79 5.18 4.89
N SER A 419 -36.63 5.20 5.55
CA SER A 419 -35.31 5.27 4.91
C SER A 419 -34.98 3.94 4.25
N VAL A 420 -35.13 2.83 4.96
CA VAL A 420 -35.04 1.50 4.36
C VAL A 420 -36.43 1.09 3.86
N ASN A 421 -36.70 1.36 2.60
CA ASN A 421 -37.99 1.06 1.98
C ASN A 421 -37.94 -0.14 1.00
N SER A 422 -36.73 -0.70 0.73
CA SER A 422 -36.54 -1.83 -0.17
C SER A 422 -35.37 -2.74 0.26
N PHE A 423 -35.67 -3.87 0.88
CA PHE A 423 -34.67 -4.91 1.14
C PHE A 423 -34.28 -5.69 -0.12
N GLU A 424 -35.07 -5.64 -1.21
CA GLU A 424 -34.64 -6.14 -2.51
C GLU A 424 -33.44 -5.35 -3.03
N MET A 425 -33.42 -4.04 -2.81
CA MET A 425 -32.29 -3.19 -3.17
C MET A 425 -31.06 -3.56 -2.31
N SER A 426 -31.20 -3.65 -0.98
CA SER A 426 -30.11 -4.07 -0.09
C SER A 426 -29.57 -5.46 -0.47
N GLN A 427 -30.45 -6.40 -0.87
CA GLN A 427 -30.04 -7.71 -1.37
C GLN A 427 -29.19 -7.59 -2.65
N GLN A 428 -29.62 -6.76 -3.59
CA GLN A 428 -28.89 -6.58 -4.86
C GLN A 428 -27.51 -5.95 -4.64
N TYR A 429 -27.39 -4.98 -3.70
CA TYR A 429 -26.11 -4.37 -3.33
C TYR A 429 -25.21 -5.38 -2.61
N CYS A 430 -25.73 -6.17 -1.69
CA CYS A 430 -24.99 -7.26 -1.02
C CYS A 430 -24.49 -8.29 -2.04
N GLN A 431 -25.31 -8.67 -3.01
CA GLN A 431 -24.92 -9.58 -4.08
C GLN A 431 -23.79 -8.99 -4.94
N MET A 432 -23.87 -7.71 -5.31
CA MET A 432 -22.79 -7.04 -6.04
C MET A 432 -21.49 -6.96 -5.22
N ASN A 433 -21.59 -6.69 -3.91
CA ASN A 433 -20.45 -6.68 -3.01
C ASN A 433 -19.77 -8.05 -2.98
N ILE A 434 -20.54 -9.14 -2.79
CA ILE A 434 -20.02 -10.52 -2.80
C ILE A 434 -19.38 -10.85 -4.14
N ALA A 435 -20.03 -10.52 -5.28
CA ALA A 435 -19.47 -10.80 -6.59
C ALA A 435 -18.10 -10.13 -6.78
N CYS A 436 -17.98 -8.86 -6.42
CA CYS A 436 -16.72 -8.13 -6.52
C CYS A 436 -15.63 -8.67 -5.57
N LEU A 437 -15.99 -8.97 -4.32
CA LEU A 437 -15.06 -9.55 -3.35
C LEU A 437 -14.58 -10.94 -3.79
N ALA A 438 -15.51 -11.80 -4.21
CA ALA A 438 -15.22 -13.18 -4.57
C ALA A 438 -14.39 -13.28 -5.87
N GLU A 439 -14.68 -12.46 -6.90
CA GLU A 439 -13.84 -12.40 -8.10
C GLU A 439 -12.41 -11.95 -7.80
N CYS A 440 -12.25 -10.95 -6.92
CA CYS A 440 -10.92 -10.53 -6.46
C CYS A 440 -10.23 -11.61 -5.61
N ALA A 441 -10.98 -12.22 -4.66
CA ALA A 441 -10.42 -13.17 -3.71
C ALA A 441 -10.22 -14.57 -4.30
N ARG A 442 -10.83 -14.88 -5.44
CA ARG A 442 -10.73 -16.13 -6.23
C ARG A 442 -11.17 -17.35 -5.42
N PRO A 443 -12.45 -17.75 -5.52
CA PRO A 443 -12.93 -18.92 -4.80
C PRO A 443 -12.28 -20.21 -5.33
N MET A 444 -11.88 -21.08 -4.42
CA MET A 444 -11.25 -22.36 -4.74
C MET A 444 -12.32 -23.43 -5.00
N GLY A 445 -12.46 -23.85 -6.26
CA GLY A 445 -13.32 -24.97 -6.67
C GLY A 445 -12.56 -26.24 -7.04
N GLU A 446 -11.33 -26.09 -7.52
CA GLU A 446 -10.34 -27.14 -7.74
C GLU A 446 -9.02 -26.64 -7.18
N THR A 447 -8.13 -27.52 -6.74
CA THR A 447 -6.81 -27.13 -6.22
C THR A 447 -6.07 -26.34 -7.32
N PRO A 448 -5.74 -25.07 -7.12
CA PRO A 448 -5.01 -24.29 -8.13
C PRO A 448 -3.71 -24.99 -8.48
N GLN A 449 -3.43 -25.08 -9.77
CA GLN A 449 -2.11 -25.53 -10.22
C GLN A 449 -1.13 -24.38 -10.02
N VAL A 450 -0.47 -24.38 -8.87
CA VAL A 450 0.57 -23.38 -8.58
C VAL A 450 1.80 -23.74 -9.41
N ASN A 451 2.27 -22.81 -10.23
CA ASN A 451 3.48 -22.96 -11.03
C ASN A 451 4.39 -21.77 -10.80
N CYS A 452 5.66 -22.04 -10.55
CA CYS A 452 6.65 -20.99 -10.37
C CYS A 452 8.01 -21.36 -10.94
N ASN A 453 8.68 -20.40 -11.53
CA ASN A 453 9.94 -20.59 -12.21
C ASN A 453 11.11 -20.18 -11.29
N PRO A 454 12.23 -20.93 -11.31
CA PRO A 454 13.45 -20.54 -10.61
C PRO A 454 14.14 -19.38 -11.34
N VAL A 455 15.07 -18.73 -10.65
CA VAL A 455 16.00 -17.78 -11.27
C VAL A 455 16.76 -18.43 -12.42
N VAL A 456 17.13 -17.65 -13.42
CA VAL A 456 17.97 -18.10 -14.52
C VAL A 456 19.41 -17.57 -14.36
N ASN A 457 20.34 -18.25 -15.03
CA ASN A 457 21.76 -17.85 -15.08
C ASN A 457 22.42 -17.69 -13.69
N PHE A 458 21.99 -18.47 -12.69
CA PHE A 458 22.65 -18.48 -11.38
C PHE A 458 24.11 -18.91 -11.53
N SER A 459 25.02 -18.12 -10.97
CA SER A 459 26.46 -18.39 -11.02
C SER A 459 27.19 -17.85 -9.78
N ILE A 460 28.31 -18.51 -9.44
CA ILE A 460 29.21 -18.09 -8.38
C ILE A 460 30.49 -17.54 -9.02
N ASN A 461 30.83 -16.31 -8.68
CA ASN A 461 32.00 -15.61 -9.19
C ASN A 461 32.90 -15.17 -8.01
N TYR A 462 34.16 -14.98 -8.29
CA TYR A 462 35.16 -14.52 -7.31
C TYR A 462 35.50 -13.05 -7.60
N PRO A 463 35.04 -12.09 -6.78
CA PRO A 463 35.39 -10.69 -6.99
C PRO A 463 36.89 -10.47 -6.79
N LEU A 464 37.42 -9.47 -7.48
CA LEU A 464 38.85 -9.11 -7.48
C LEU A 464 39.26 -8.41 -6.16
N THR A 465 39.07 -9.06 -5.03
CA THR A 465 39.55 -8.59 -3.72
C THR A 465 40.85 -9.32 -3.35
N LYS A 466 41.66 -8.72 -2.46
CA LYS A 466 42.90 -9.36 -2.00
C LYS A 466 42.69 -10.63 -1.20
N GLU A 467 41.48 -10.87 -0.73
CA GLU A 467 41.07 -12.05 0.04
C GLU A 467 40.06 -12.83 -0.78
N MET A 468 40.45 -13.95 -1.38
CA MET A 468 39.60 -14.82 -2.18
C MET A 468 38.63 -15.67 -1.33
N THR A 469 38.16 -15.14 -0.22
CA THR A 469 37.14 -15.71 0.63
C THR A 469 35.75 -15.17 0.30
N THR A 470 35.67 -14.12 -0.51
CA THR A 470 34.40 -13.51 -0.92
C THR A 470 33.93 -14.13 -2.23
N LEU A 471 32.69 -14.60 -2.23
CA LEU A 471 31.96 -15.14 -3.37
C LEU A 471 30.93 -14.11 -3.84
N SER A 472 30.84 -13.87 -5.13
CA SER A 472 29.77 -13.10 -5.73
C SER A 472 28.77 -14.06 -6.36
N LEU A 473 27.62 -14.20 -5.74
CA LEU A 473 26.47 -14.95 -6.24
C LEU A 473 25.69 -14.04 -7.16
N THR A 474 25.43 -14.44 -8.39
CA THR A 474 24.75 -13.60 -9.39
C THR A 474 23.68 -14.41 -10.10
N TRP A 475 22.53 -13.78 -10.36
CA TRP A 475 21.41 -14.41 -11.03
C TRP A 475 20.58 -13.39 -11.83
N GLU A 476 19.75 -13.89 -12.71
CA GLU A 476 18.77 -13.11 -13.45
C GLU A 476 17.35 -13.51 -13.02
N THR A 477 16.38 -12.62 -13.29
CA THR A 477 14.97 -12.88 -13.00
C THR A 477 14.48 -14.17 -13.68
N PRO A 478 13.52 -14.88 -13.04
CA PRO A 478 12.84 -16.02 -13.65
C PRO A 478 12.21 -15.69 -15.00
N GLU A 479 12.06 -16.70 -15.85
CA GLU A 479 11.26 -16.58 -17.07
C GLU A 479 9.78 -16.35 -16.73
N GLU A 480 9.04 -15.68 -17.64
CA GLU A 480 7.59 -15.49 -17.50
C GLU A 480 6.84 -16.83 -17.43
N GLY A 481 5.65 -16.82 -16.81
CA GLY A 481 4.76 -17.98 -16.73
C GLY A 481 4.53 -18.54 -15.33
N SER A 482 5.03 -17.86 -14.28
CA SER A 482 4.66 -18.15 -12.90
C SER A 482 3.25 -17.63 -12.59
N THR A 483 2.53 -18.33 -11.70
CA THR A 483 1.16 -17.96 -11.29
C THR A 483 1.14 -16.79 -10.33
N GLY A 484 2.13 -16.68 -9.44
CA GLY A 484 2.31 -15.57 -8.52
C GLY A 484 3.23 -14.50 -9.08
N GLU A 485 3.16 -13.30 -8.50
CA GLU A 485 4.14 -12.23 -8.73
C GLU A 485 5.41 -12.51 -7.95
N LEU A 486 6.56 -12.37 -8.59
CA LEU A 486 7.84 -12.50 -7.90
C LEU A 486 8.00 -11.37 -6.87
N ARG A 487 8.36 -11.74 -5.63
CA ARG A 487 8.50 -10.78 -4.51
C ARG A 487 9.94 -10.59 -4.08
N GLN A 488 10.67 -11.69 -3.96
CA GLN A 488 12.03 -11.68 -3.42
C GLN A 488 12.80 -12.92 -3.84
N PHE A 489 14.08 -12.88 -3.57
CA PHE A 489 15.00 -14.01 -3.68
C PHE A 489 15.62 -14.28 -2.31
N ASP A 490 15.47 -15.50 -1.81
CA ASP A 490 16.17 -15.93 -0.61
C ASP A 490 17.44 -16.66 -1.02
N VAL A 491 18.58 -16.17 -0.52
CA VAL A 491 19.89 -16.73 -0.79
C VAL A 491 20.19 -17.78 0.27
N TYR A 492 20.41 -19.00 -0.16
CA TYR A 492 20.72 -20.12 0.73
C TYR A 492 22.20 -20.49 0.67
N ARG A 493 22.76 -20.83 1.83
CA ARG A 493 24.06 -21.46 2.02
C ARG A 493 23.87 -22.66 2.94
N ASP A 494 24.27 -23.86 2.50
CA ASP A 494 24.18 -25.11 3.27
C ASP A 494 22.76 -25.35 3.85
N ASN A 495 21.72 -25.05 3.06
CA ASN A 495 20.29 -25.09 3.42
C ASN A 495 19.83 -24.07 4.50
N GLU A 496 20.62 -23.06 4.81
CA GLU A 496 20.22 -21.95 5.69
C GLU A 496 20.11 -20.65 4.88
N VAL A 497 19.03 -19.87 5.11
CA VAL A 497 18.86 -18.53 4.49
C VAL A 497 19.89 -17.57 5.08
N ILE A 498 20.74 -17.04 4.23
CA ILE A 498 21.78 -16.06 4.63
C ILE A 498 21.44 -14.62 4.21
N ALA A 499 20.53 -14.44 3.27
CA ALA A 499 20.04 -13.14 2.85
C ALA A 499 18.70 -13.25 2.14
N THR A 500 17.92 -12.16 2.16
CA THR A 500 16.73 -11.94 1.34
C THR A 500 16.95 -10.69 0.51
N VAL A 501 16.79 -10.81 -0.82
CA VAL A 501 16.97 -9.74 -1.79
C VAL A 501 15.60 -9.43 -2.39
N PRO A 502 15.03 -8.23 -2.17
CA PRO A 502 13.74 -7.86 -2.73
C PRO A 502 13.77 -7.83 -4.27
N PHE A 503 12.67 -8.23 -4.91
CA PHE A 503 12.50 -8.03 -6.34
C PHE A 503 12.24 -6.56 -6.64
N GLU A 504 12.93 -6.00 -7.63
CA GLU A 504 12.76 -4.63 -8.12
C GLU A 504 12.28 -4.66 -9.57
N PRO A 505 11.09 -4.12 -9.88
CA PRO A 505 10.62 -4.02 -11.26
C PRO A 505 11.62 -3.27 -12.15
N ASN A 506 11.91 -3.80 -13.33
CA ASN A 506 12.92 -3.31 -14.30
C ASN A 506 14.39 -3.57 -13.92
N ASN A 507 14.65 -4.44 -12.96
CA ASN A 507 15.98 -4.95 -12.67
C ASN A 507 16.01 -6.45 -13.02
N ASP A 508 16.65 -6.81 -14.12
CA ASP A 508 16.72 -8.20 -14.57
C ASP A 508 17.92 -8.95 -13.97
N TYR A 509 18.79 -8.26 -13.22
CA TYR A 509 20.03 -8.82 -12.74
C TYR A 509 20.27 -8.49 -11.28
N TYR A 510 20.63 -9.52 -10.49
CA TYR A 510 20.85 -9.43 -9.05
C TYR A 510 22.19 -10.02 -8.65
N ASP A 511 22.75 -9.54 -7.54
CA ASP A 511 23.96 -10.06 -6.94
C ASP A 511 23.91 -10.04 -5.42
N TYR A 512 24.65 -10.97 -4.81
CA TYR A 512 24.90 -10.99 -3.37
C TYR A 512 26.33 -11.42 -3.09
N LEU A 513 26.99 -10.76 -2.15
CA LEU A 513 28.35 -11.08 -1.73
C LEU A 513 28.34 -11.86 -0.42
N ASP A 514 28.89 -13.08 -0.44
CA ASP A 514 29.10 -13.88 0.76
C ASP A 514 30.58 -14.11 1.03
N THR A 515 30.95 -14.34 2.29
CA THR A 515 32.31 -14.62 2.70
C THR A 515 32.38 -15.96 3.43
N ILE A 516 33.22 -16.87 2.93
CA ILE A 516 33.45 -18.19 3.53
C ILE A 516 34.89 -18.36 4.00
N THR A 517 35.14 -19.36 4.84
CA THR A 517 36.47 -19.63 5.37
C THR A 517 37.38 -20.22 4.29
N VAL A 518 38.62 -19.79 4.26
CA VAL A 518 39.65 -20.34 3.38
C VAL A 518 39.72 -21.86 3.50
N GLY A 519 39.64 -22.54 2.36
CA GLY A 519 39.69 -24.00 2.29
C GLY A 519 38.40 -24.72 2.64
N SER A 520 37.29 -23.95 2.90
CA SER A 520 35.96 -24.54 3.06
C SER A 520 35.22 -24.55 1.72
N GLN A 521 34.21 -25.41 1.64
CA GLN A 521 33.21 -25.44 0.54
C GLN A 521 31.84 -25.22 1.16
N ALA A 522 30.94 -24.56 0.43
CA ALA A 522 29.55 -24.39 0.82
C ALA A 522 28.64 -24.55 -0.42
N GLU A 523 27.47 -25.10 -0.22
CA GLU A 523 26.45 -25.25 -1.25
C GLU A 523 25.53 -24.01 -1.26
N TYR A 524 25.26 -23.46 -2.45
CA TYR A 524 24.42 -22.28 -2.65
C TYR A 524 23.33 -22.55 -3.64
N PHE A 525 22.16 -22.05 -3.35
CA PHE A 525 21.05 -21.90 -4.30
C PHE A 525 20.24 -20.65 -4.01
N ILE A 526 19.50 -20.17 -4.99
CA ILE A 526 18.60 -19.02 -4.89
C ILE A 526 17.18 -19.52 -4.95
N MET A 527 16.37 -19.18 -3.95
CA MET A 527 14.95 -19.46 -3.92
C MET A 527 14.18 -18.25 -4.44
N SER A 528 13.47 -18.42 -5.55
CA SER A 528 12.49 -17.43 -6.02
C SER A 528 11.21 -17.57 -5.19
N VAL A 529 10.78 -16.48 -4.51
CA VAL A 529 9.60 -16.47 -3.65
C VAL A 529 8.52 -15.62 -4.29
N TYR A 530 7.35 -16.20 -4.49
CA TYR A 530 6.22 -15.60 -5.19
C TYR A 530 5.09 -15.20 -4.23
N SER A 531 4.25 -14.26 -4.68
CA SER A 531 3.12 -13.73 -3.90
C SER A 531 2.06 -14.78 -3.55
N ASP A 532 2.06 -15.88 -4.28
CA ASP A 532 1.18 -17.04 -4.12
C ASP A 532 1.71 -18.10 -3.15
N GLY A 533 2.82 -17.79 -2.45
CA GLY A 533 3.49 -18.73 -1.57
C GLY A 533 4.25 -19.83 -2.31
N CYS A 534 4.31 -19.78 -3.66
CA CYS A 534 5.16 -20.69 -4.42
C CYS A 534 6.63 -20.32 -4.24
N GLU A 535 7.47 -21.32 -4.05
CA GLU A 535 8.92 -21.20 -3.93
C GLU A 535 9.60 -22.12 -4.94
N SER A 536 10.56 -21.57 -5.70
CA SER A 536 11.27 -22.32 -6.74
C SER A 536 12.77 -22.14 -6.61
N PRO A 537 13.52 -23.20 -6.28
CA PRO A 537 14.97 -23.13 -6.14
C PRO A 537 15.67 -23.19 -7.49
N SER A 538 16.78 -22.45 -7.61
CA SER A 538 17.76 -22.64 -8.69
C SER A 538 18.46 -23.98 -8.57
N ASP A 539 19.29 -24.31 -9.57
CA ASP A 539 20.31 -25.33 -9.38
C ASP A 539 21.24 -24.99 -8.21
N THR A 540 21.72 -26.01 -7.51
CA THR A 540 22.69 -25.86 -6.43
C THR A 540 24.11 -25.80 -6.98
N LEU A 541 24.86 -24.79 -6.59
CA LEU A 541 26.27 -24.61 -6.95
C LEU A 541 27.15 -24.65 -5.70
N VAL A 542 28.38 -25.16 -5.85
CA VAL A 542 29.36 -25.20 -4.77
C VAL A 542 30.34 -24.02 -4.89
N GLY A 543 30.41 -23.21 -3.84
CA GLY A 543 31.40 -22.17 -3.69
C GLY A 543 32.57 -22.64 -2.81
N GLU A 544 33.81 -22.27 -3.18
CA GLU A 544 35.02 -22.68 -2.47
C GLU A 544 35.75 -21.44 -1.93
N GLY A 545 36.16 -21.48 -0.66
CA GLY A 545 37.10 -20.51 -0.10
C GLY A 545 38.52 -20.82 -0.56
N ILE A 546 39.00 -20.12 -1.57
CA ILE A 546 40.31 -20.38 -2.15
C ILE A 546 41.40 -19.84 -1.17
N PRO A 547 42.43 -20.66 -0.78
CA PRO A 547 43.50 -20.17 0.10
C PRO A 547 44.27 -18.99 -0.53
N ASP A 548 44.60 -18.01 0.28
CA ASP A 548 45.61 -16.98 -0.06
C ASP A 548 46.93 -17.69 -0.40
N GLY A 549 47.28 -17.72 -1.70
CA GLY A 549 48.57 -18.34 -2.09
C GLY A 549 48.52 -19.35 -3.22
N ILE A 550 47.46 -19.38 -4.06
CA ILE A 550 47.66 -19.82 -5.43
C ILE A 550 48.49 -18.69 -6.05
N GLY A 551 49.79 -18.97 -6.16
CA GLY A 551 50.77 -17.97 -6.53
C GLY A 551 50.33 -17.17 -7.74
N GLU A 552 50.53 -15.83 -7.66
CA GLU A 552 50.42 -15.00 -8.88
C GLU A 552 51.16 -15.73 -9.99
N MET A 553 50.37 -16.20 -10.98
CA MET A 553 50.99 -16.71 -12.21
C MET A 553 51.87 -15.58 -12.74
N ASP A 554 53.10 -15.90 -13.10
CA ASP A 554 53.98 -14.95 -13.75
C ASP A 554 53.20 -14.23 -14.82
N ALA A 555 53.11 -12.90 -14.71
CA ALA A 555 52.34 -12.04 -15.62
C ALA A 555 52.72 -12.23 -17.12
N GLU A 556 53.80 -12.93 -17.37
CA GLU A 556 54.31 -13.29 -18.70
C GLU A 556 53.59 -14.53 -19.31
N ARG A 557 52.82 -15.32 -18.51
CA ARG A 557 52.16 -16.55 -18.99
C ARG A 557 50.74 -16.33 -19.50
N VAL A 558 50.11 -15.17 -19.23
CA VAL A 558 48.80 -14.82 -19.76
C VAL A 558 48.90 -13.61 -20.68
N MET A 559 48.56 -13.79 -21.93
CA MET A 559 48.56 -12.72 -22.94
C MET A 559 47.10 -12.35 -23.27
N VAL A 560 46.83 -11.03 -23.26
CA VAL A 560 45.52 -10.48 -23.61
C VAL A 560 45.74 -9.39 -24.66
N TYR A 561 45.27 -9.60 -25.90
CA TYR A 561 45.51 -8.68 -27.01
C TYR A 561 44.40 -8.70 -28.06
N PRO A 562 44.25 -7.62 -28.89
CA PRO A 562 44.93 -6.33 -28.74
C PRO A 562 44.41 -5.56 -27.52
N ASN A 563 45.24 -4.67 -26.97
CA ASN A 563 44.86 -3.70 -25.94
C ASN A 563 45.40 -2.32 -26.37
N PRO A 564 44.60 -1.35 -26.79
CA PRO A 564 43.12 -1.36 -26.85
C PRO A 564 42.52 -2.35 -27.87
N ALA A 565 41.33 -2.90 -27.52
CA ALA A 565 40.52 -3.76 -28.37
C ALA A 565 39.36 -2.96 -29.02
N GLU A 566 39.01 -3.31 -30.26
CA GLU A 566 37.89 -2.70 -30.99
C GLU A 566 36.74 -3.69 -31.26
N ASN A 567 37.05 -4.86 -31.78
CA ASN A 567 36.05 -5.85 -32.18
C ASN A 567 36.22 -7.18 -31.46
N GLN A 568 37.44 -7.53 -31.12
CA GLN A 568 37.77 -8.85 -30.59
C GLN A 568 38.97 -8.76 -29.66
N LEU A 569 38.91 -9.51 -28.58
CA LEU A 569 39.96 -9.68 -27.58
C LEU A 569 40.42 -11.14 -27.59
N ASN A 570 41.69 -11.40 -27.74
CA ASN A 570 42.28 -12.72 -27.65
C ASN A 570 42.93 -12.91 -26.28
N ILE A 571 42.61 -13.99 -25.62
CA ILE A 571 43.17 -14.41 -24.35
C ILE A 571 43.92 -15.73 -24.61
N VAL A 572 45.20 -15.74 -24.27
CA VAL A 572 46.07 -16.91 -24.42
C VAL A 572 46.71 -17.24 -23.08
N ALA A 573 46.50 -18.43 -22.59
CA ALA A 573 47.13 -18.99 -21.41
C ALA A 573 47.04 -20.52 -21.47
N GLU A 574 47.97 -21.22 -20.83
CA GLU A 574 47.95 -22.68 -20.73
C GLU A 574 46.77 -23.15 -19.91
N ASP A 575 45.92 -24.06 -20.45
CA ASP A 575 44.80 -24.72 -19.78
C ASP A 575 43.76 -23.72 -19.21
N LEU A 576 43.21 -22.83 -20.07
CA LEU A 576 42.15 -21.88 -19.73
C LEU A 576 40.88 -22.61 -19.31
N GLN A 577 40.42 -22.34 -18.11
CA GLN A 577 39.17 -22.91 -17.59
C GLN A 577 38.00 -21.93 -17.71
N LYS A 578 38.23 -20.67 -17.33
CA LYS A 578 37.17 -19.67 -17.26
C LYS A 578 37.72 -18.25 -17.50
N ILE A 579 36.93 -17.41 -18.17
CA ILE A 579 37.22 -15.99 -18.37
C ILE A 579 36.02 -15.17 -17.88
N THR A 580 36.25 -14.20 -17.00
CA THR A 580 35.20 -13.27 -16.54
C THR A 580 35.61 -11.84 -16.85
N VAL A 581 34.67 -11.05 -17.35
CA VAL A 581 34.86 -9.63 -17.75
C VAL A 581 34.07 -8.74 -16.80
N TYR A 582 34.73 -7.71 -16.29
CA TYR A 582 34.13 -6.67 -15.45
C TYR A 582 34.32 -5.30 -16.07
N ASN A 583 33.37 -4.37 -15.91
CA ASN A 583 33.50 -2.99 -16.31
C ASN A 583 34.37 -2.18 -15.32
N ALA A 584 34.59 -0.88 -15.61
CA ALA A 584 35.40 0.02 -14.78
C ALA A 584 34.86 0.23 -13.36
N MET A 585 33.58 -0.08 -13.09
CA MET A 585 32.94 -0.01 -11.78
C MET A 585 32.99 -1.36 -11.01
N GLY A 586 33.66 -2.37 -11.60
CA GLY A 586 33.72 -3.71 -11.02
C GLY A 586 32.47 -4.56 -11.24
N GLN A 587 31.51 -4.08 -12.04
CA GLN A 587 30.30 -4.83 -12.33
C GLN A 587 30.60 -5.91 -13.39
N TRP A 588 30.03 -7.07 -13.20
CA TRP A 588 30.10 -8.19 -14.12
C TRP A 588 29.52 -7.81 -15.50
N VAL A 589 30.17 -8.28 -16.55
CA VAL A 589 29.77 -8.05 -17.95
C VAL A 589 29.50 -9.37 -18.66
N LYS A 590 30.42 -10.34 -18.51
CA LYS A 590 30.31 -11.64 -19.18
C LYS A 590 31.23 -12.66 -18.53
N THR A 591 30.78 -13.93 -18.54
CA THR A 591 31.61 -15.08 -18.23
C THR A 591 31.65 -16.04 -19.41
N VAL A 592 32.79 -16.67 -19.66
CA VAL A 592 32.99 -17.70 -20.69
C VAL A 592 33.71 -18.88 -20.07
N GLU A 593 33.08 -20.03 -20.02
CA GLU A 593 33.70 -21.29 -19.68
C GLU A 593 34.49 -21.82 -20.88
N VAL A 594 35.74 -22.18 -20.69
CA VAL A 594 36.70 -22.47 -21.78
C VAL A 594 37.02 -23.96 -21.90
N GLY A 595 36.97 -24.71 -20.78
CA GLY A 595 37.17 -26.18 -20.80
C GLY A 595 38.58 -26.65 -21.20
N GLY A 596 39.64 -25.92 -20.79
CA GLY A 596 41.03 -26.37 -20.95
C GLY A 596 41.65 -26.05 -22.29
N GLN A 597 41.16 -25.06 -23.03
CA GLN A 597 41.78 -24.59 -24.27
C GLN A 597 42.90 -23.58 -23.91
N ASP A 598 43.94 -23.48 -24.77
CA ASP A 598 45.03 -22.53 -24.53
C ASP A 598 44.79 -21.14 -25.13
N GLN A 599 43.71 -20.96 -25.86
CA GLN A 599 43.35 -19.67 -26.48
C GLN A 599 41.85 -19.54 -26.67
N VAL A 600 41.32 -18.35 -26.33
CA VAL A 600 39.95 -17.94 -26.57
C VAL A 600 39.88 -16.55 -27.17
N SER A 601 38.96 -16.37 -28.12
CA SER A 601 38.65 -15.07 -28.72
C SER A 601 37.29 -14.59 -28.26
N LEU A 602 37.26 -13.45 -27.58
CA LEU A 602 36.06 -12.83 -27.02
C LEU A 602 35.63 -11.65 -27.89
N PRO A 603 34.44 -11.65 -28.50
CA PRO A 603 33.93 -10.47 -29.18
C PRO A 603 33.62 -9.36 -28.17
N VAL A 604 34.06 -8.15 -28.45
CA VAL A 604 33.91 -6.94 -27.61
C VAL A 604 33.30 -5.77 -28.36
N SER A 605 32.85 -5.97 -29.60
CA SER A 605 32.23 -4.92 -30.44
C SER A 605 30.99 -4.29 -29.82
N ASP A 606 30.29 -5.02 -28.98
CA ASP A 606 29.05 -4.58 -28.34
C ASP A 606 29.30 -3.96 -26.95
N TYR A 607 30.56 -3.92 -26.50
CA TYR A 607 30.90 -3.32 -25.21
C TYR A 607 31.03 -1.80 -25.34
N PRO A 608 30.45 -1.01 -24.43
CA PRO A 608 30.73 0.43 -24.36
C PRO A 608 32.24 0.74 -24.29
N SER A 609 32.69 1.79 -24.97
CA SER A 609 34.09 2.20 -24.87
C SER A 609 34.47 2.52 -23.42
N GLY A 610 35.54 1.92 -22.93
CA GLY A 610 35.95 2.07 -21.52
C GLY A 610 37.04 1.09 -21.09
N LEU A 611 37.35 1.15 -19.78
CA LEU A 611 38.26 0.22 -19.12
C LEU A 611 37.48 -1.01 -18.63
N TYR A 612 38.05 -2.17 -18.93
CA TYR A 612 37.53 -3.47 -18.47
C TYR A 612 38.61 -4.25 -17.77
N THR A 613 38.21 -5.06 -16.79
CA THR A 613 39.10 -6.01 -16.13
C THR A 613 38.72 -7.42 -16.58
N ILE A 614 39.68 -8.16 -17.07
CA ILE A 614 39.52 -9.56 -17.52
C ILE A 614 40.17 -10.44 -16.46
N GLN A 615 39.36 -11.26 -15.82
CA GLN A 615 39.82 -12.33 -14.91
C GLN A 615 39.97 -13.61 -15.74
N VAL A 616 41.12 -14.22 -15.65
CA VAL A 616 41.47 -15.47 -16.35
C VAL A 616 41.74 -16.54 -15.29
N VAL A 617 41.01 -17.64 -15.35
CA VAL A 617 41.20 -18.81 -14.51
C VAL A 617 41.80 -19.92 -15.38
N THR A 618 42.86 -20.53 -14.90
CA THR A 618 43.52 -21.69 -15.53
C THR A 618 43.65 -22.81 -14.51
N ALA A 619 44.04 -24.01 -14.90
CA ALA A 619 44.36 -25.09 -13.95
C ALA A 619 45.49 -24.74 -12.96
N ASN A 620 46.31 -23.71 -13.27
CA ASN A 620 47.49 -23.34 -12.46
C ASN A 620 47.30 -22.07 -11.63
N GLY A 621 46.15 -21.41 -11.71
CA GLY A 621 45.85 -20.19 -10.91
C GLY A 621 44.95 -19.19 -11.63
N VAL A 622 44.75 -18.05 -10.96
CA VAL A 622 43.89 -16.95 -11.43
C VAL A 622 44.72 -15.71 -11.67
N MET A 623 44.44 -14.99 -12.74
CA MET A 623 45.08 -13.72 -13.07
C MET A 623 44.08 -12.70 -13.59
N THR A 624 44.38 -11.43 -13.39
CA THR A 624 43.60 -10.32 -13.90
C THR A 624 44.41 -9.44 -14.85
N LYS A 625 43.82 -8.96 -15.93
CA LYS A 625 44.38 -8.02 -16.88
C LYS A 625 43.40 -6.89 -17.18
N ASN A 626 43.90 -5.68 -17.21
CA ASN A 626 43.13 -4.51 -17.62
C ASN A 626 43.19 -4.30 -19.12
N VAL A 627 42.03 -4.09 -19.73
CA VAL A 627 41.89 -3.90 -21.18
C VAL A 627 41.06 -2.65 -21.47
N VAL A 628 41.47 -1.88 -22.46
CA VAL A 628 40.69 -0.75 -22.97
C VAL A 628 39.94 -1.20 -24.21
N VAL A 629 38.61 -1.06 -24.22
CA VAL A 629 37.75 -1.23 -25.40
C VAL A 629 37.47 0.15 -25.99
N ARG A 630 37.54 0.28 -27.34
CA ARG A 630 37.32 1.52 -28.07
C ARG A 630 36.13 1.48 -28.98
#